data_5649e48bae8b7e7bd3eda342179262fa
#
_entry.id   5649e48bae8b7e7bd3eda342179262fa
#
_cell.length_a   1.000
_cell.length_b   1.000
_cell.length_c   1.000
_cell.angle_alpha   90.00
_cell.angle_beta   90.00
_cell.angle_gamma   90.00
#
_symmetry.space_group_name_H-M   'P 1'
#
loop_
_entity.id
_entity.type
_entity.pdbx_description
1 polymer ?
#
loop_
_entity_poly.entity_id
_entity_poly.type
_entity_poly.pdbx_seq_one_letter_code
_entity_poly.pdbx_strand_id
1 'polypeptide(L)'
;MDRKEDGLQALGAKTTYRMDYAPEVLETFVNKHPGNDYWVRFNCPEFTSLCPITGQPDFAEIRISYIPDVKMVESKSLKLYLFSFRNHGDFHEDCVNIIMKDLIN
;
A
#
# COMPACT_ATOMS: atom_id res chain seq x y z
N MET A 1 18.36 -4.85 -5.88
CA MET A 1 18.29 -3.90 -4.78
C MET A 1 18.26 -4.65 -3.45
N ASP A 2 19.20 -4.36 -2.58
CA ASP A 2 19.51 -5.29 -1.50
C ASP A 2 19.65 -4.66 -0.13
N ARG A 3 18.94 -3.60 0.10
CA ARG A 3 18.95 -2.98 1.41
C ARG A 3 18.20 -3.86 2.39
N LYS A 4 18.93 -4.50 3.28
CA LYS A 4 18.36 -5.45 4.21
C LYS A 4 18.54 -5.10 5.67
N GLU A 5 19.28 -4.04 5.96
CA GLU A 5 19.70 -3.72 7.31
C GLU A 5 18.55 -3.62 8.29
N ASP A 6 17.42 -3.13 7.84
CA ASP A 6 16.25 -2.92 8.68
C ASP A 6 14.99 -3.56 8.09
N GLY A 7 15.13 -4.32 7.01
CA GLY A 7 14.00 -4.93 6.33
C GLY A 7 13.18 -3.98 5.47
N LEU A 8 13.62 -2.73 5.30
CA LEU A 8 12.89 -1.72 4.55
C LEU A 8 13.63 -1.38 3.27
N GLN A 9 13.24 -2.02 2.18
CA GLN A 9 13.96 -1.88 0.92
C GLN A 9 13.57 -0.64 0.13
N ALA A 10 12.39 -0.09 0.35
CA ALA A 10 11.94 1.10 -0.36
C ALA A 10 12.57 2.38 0.20
N LEU A 11 12.80 2.42 1.51
CA LEU A 11 13.28 3.61 2.20
C LEU A 11 14.76 3.82 1.88
N GLY A 12 15.10 5.00 1.36
CA GLY A 12 16.47 5.35 1.04
C GLY A 12 17.02 4.71 -0.23
N ALA A 13 16.24 3.93 -0.94
CA ALA A 13 16.66 3.29 -2.18
C ALA A 13 16.18 4.08 -3.39
N LYS A 14 16.90 3.91 -4.50
CA LYS A 14 16.44 4.42 -5.78
C LYS A 14 15.18 3.65 -6.19
N THR A 15 14.14 4.36 -6.51
CA THR A 15 12.82 3.77 -6.72
C THR A 15 12.64 3.26 -8.14
N THR A 16 12.13 2.04 -8.26
CA THR A 16 11.58 1.50 -9.50
C THR A 16 10.10 1.21 -9.25
N TYR A 17 9.23 1.82 -10.06
CA TYR A 17 7.80 1.65 -9.88
C TYR A 17 7.32 0.37 -10.54
N ARG A 18 6.48 -0.38 -9.81
CA ARG A 18 5.76 -1.53 -10.34
C ARG A 18 4.38 -1.07 -10.77
N MET A 19 4.03 -1.36 -12.03
CA MET A 19 2.72 -1.01 -12.57
C MET A 19 1.77 -2.21 -12.65
N ASP A 20 2.25 -3.39 -12.26
CA ASP A 20 1.45 -4.58 -12.08
C ASP A 20 1.21 -4.79 -10.60
N TYR A 21 0.05 -5.33 -10.25
CA TYR A 21 -0.28 -5.60 -8.85
C TYR A 21 0.87 -6.34 -8.16
N ALA A 22 1.38 -5.75 -7.11
CA ALA A 22 2.58 -6.23 -6.46
C ALA A 22 2.47 -6.09 -4.92
N PRO A 23 1.72 -6.98 -4.25
CA PRO A 23 1.58 -6.90 -2.80
C PRO A 23 2.90 -7.10 -2.05
N GLU A 24 3.86 -7.74 -2.69
CA GLU A 24 5.16 -7.99 -2.07
C GLU A 24 6.00 -6.74 -1.83
N VAL A 25 5.64 -5.59 -2.43
CA VAL A 25 6.37 -4.35 -2.17
C VAL A 25 6.00 -3.70 -0.84
N LEU A 26 4.90 -4.12 -0.23
CA LEU A 26 4.52 -3.61 1.09
C LEU A 26 5.55 -4.02 2.13
N GLU A 27 5.95 -3.07 2.96
CA GLU A 27 6.90 -3.27 4.04
C GLU A 27 6.32 -2.78 5.35
N THR A 28 6.78 -3.36 6.44
CA THR A 28 6.35 -2.98 7.77
C THR A 28 7.56 -2.76 8.66
N PHE A 29 7.34 -2.08 9.77
CA PHE A 29 8.35 -1.95 10.82
C PHE A 29 7.68 -2.13 12.18
N VAL A 30 8.51 -2.33 13.19
CA VAL A 30 8.01 -2.63 14.53
C VAL A 30 7.36 -1.40 15.14
N ASN A 31 6.15 -1.59 15.69
CA ASN A 31 5.50 -0.55 16.48
C ASN A 31 6.25 -0.37 17.80
N LYS A 32 6.75 0.84 18.03
CA LYS A 32 7.51 1.16 19.24
C LYS A 32 6.62 1.48 20.45
N HIS A 33 5.32 1.55 20.25
CA HIS A 33 4.37 1.93 21.31
C HIS A 33 3.22 0.94 21.38
N PRO A 34 3.50 -0.37 21.55
CA PRO A 34 2.45 -1.40 21.45
C PRO A 34 1.42 -1.33 22.58
N GLY A 35 1.73 -0.62 23.68
CA GLY A 35 0.78 -0.46 24.77
C GLY A 35 -0.22 0.66 24.57
N ASN A 36 -0.08 1.43 23.51
CA ASN A 36 -0.94 2.58 23.26
C ASN A 36 -1.90 2.28 22.13
N ASP A 37 -3.18 2.53 22.35
CA ASP A 37 -4.17 2.48 21.26
C ASP A 37 -4.22 3.86 20.61
N TYR A 38 -3.69 3.96 19.40
CA TYR A 38 -3.72 5.20 18.63
C TYR A 38 -4.03 4.89 17.18
N TRP A 39 -4.65 5.86 16.51
CA TRP A 39 -5.02 5.71 15.11
C TRP A 39 -3.88 6.17 14.21
N VAL A 40 -3.56 5.34 13.22
CA VAL A 40 -2.73 5.74 12.07
C VAL A 40 -3.65 5.90 10.88
N ARG A 41 -3.54 7.03 10.19
CA ARG A 41 -4.39 7.34 9.04
C ARG A 41 -3.55 7.77 7.86
N PHE A 42 -3.86 7.20 6.70
CA PHE A 42 -3.29 7.61 5.43
C PHE A 42 -4.40 8.09 4.52
N ASN A 43 -4.16 9.20 3.85
CA ASN A 43 -5.01 9.66 2.75
C ASN A 43 -4.21 9.56 1.47
N CYS A 44 -4.69 8.76 0.53
CA CYS A 44 -3.99 8.50 -0.72
C CYS A 44 -4.89 8.93 -1.89
N PRO A 45 -4.85 10.22 -2.27
CA PRO A 45 -5.79 10.76 -3.25
C PRO A 45 -5.46 10.42 -4.69
N GLU A 46 -4.31 9.81 -4.93
CA GLU A 46 -3.80 9.59 -6.29
C GLU A 46 -3.95 8.15 -6.74
N PHE A 47 -4.82 7.38 -6.08
CA PHE A 47 -5.02 5.99 -6.46
C PHE A 47 -5.59 5.89 -7.87
N THR A 48 -5.05 4.97 -8.66
CA THR A 48 -5.49 4.70 -10.01
C THR A 48 -5.55 3.19 -10.24
N SER A 49 -6.60 2.74 -10.90
CA SER A 49 -6.71 1.37 -11.42
C SER A 49 -7.32 1.45 -12.81
N LEU A 50 -7.59 0.30 -13.42
CA LEU A 50 -8.24 0.28 -14.73
C LEU A 50 -9.64 -0.27 -14.60
N CYS A 51 -10.56 0.32 -15.34
CA CYS A 51 -11.90 -0.25 -15.48
C CYS A 51 -11.78 -1.58 -16.22
N PRO A 52 -12.29 -2.69 -15.66
CA PRO A 52 -12.13 -4.00 -16.30
C PRO A 52 -12.93 -4.15 -17.58
N ILE A 53 -13.89 -3.26 -17.84
CA ILE A 53 -14.72 -3.31 -19.04
C ILE A 53 -14.11 -2.48 -20.16
N THR A 54 -13.70 -1.24 -19.85
CA THR A 54 -13.25 -0.29 -20.88
C THR A 54 -11.74 -0.15 -20.96
N GLY A 55 -11.01 -0.56 -19.91
CA GLY A 55 -9.58 -0.35 -19.82
C GLY A 55 -9.17 1.09 -19.54
N GLN A 56 -10.12 1.96 -19.24
CA GLN A 56 -9.83 3.35 -18.93
C GLN A 56 -9.34 3.49 -17.50
N PRO A 57 -8.48 4.49 -17.22
CA PRO A 57 -8.07 4.76 -15.85
C PRO A 57 -9.25 5.19 -14.98
N ASP A 58 -9.34 4.60 -13.80
CA ASP A 58 -10.27 4.98 -12.76
C ASP A 58 -9.49 5.58 -11.60
N PHE A 59 -9.95 6.72 -11.12
CA PHE A 59 -9.28 7.45 -10.04
C PHE A 59 -10.11 7.40 -8.77
N ALA A 60 -9.40 7.34 -7.64
CA ALA A 60 -10.05 7.32 -6.34
C ALA A 60 -9.12 7.86 -5.26
N GLU A 61 -9.70 8.24 -4.14
CA GLU A 61 -8.96 8.50 -2.93
C GLU A 61 -9.09 7.28 -2.03
N ILE A 62 -7.94 6.72 -1.63
CA ILE A 62 -7.91 5.62 -0.68
C ILE A 62 -7.61 6.19 0.69
N ARG A 63 -8.46 5.88 1.66
CA ARG A 63 -8.29 6.27 3.05
C ARG A 63 -8.11 5.02 3.89
N ILE A 64 -7.01 4.99 4.63
CA ILE A 64 -6.67 3.85 5.47
C ILE A 64 -6.57 4.36 6.90
N SER A 65 -7.30 3.70 7.80
CA SER A 65 -7.24 4.00 9.23
C SER A 65 -7.10 2.69 9.99
N TYR A 66 -6.13 2.63 10.90
CA TYR A 66 -5.93 1.43 11.70
C TYR A 66 -5.28 1.76 13.02
N ILE A 67 -5.42 0.84 13.97
CA ILE A 67 -4.71 0.86 15.24
C ILE A 67 -3.60 -0.18 15.13
N PRO A 68 -2.32 0.24 15.15
CA PRO A 68 -1.23 -0.72 15.02
C PRO A 68 -1.09 -1.59 16.26
N ASP A 69 -0.76 -2.85 16.03
CA ASP A 69 -0.42 -3.78 17.11
C ASP A 69 1.10 -3.98 17.12
N VAL A 70 1.59 -5.09 16.62
CA VAL A 70 3.03 -5.38 16.63
C VAL A 70 3.75 -4.65 15.51
N LYS A 71 3.11 -4.45 14.36
CA LYS A 71 3.72 -3.89 13.17
C LYS A 71 2.99 -2.66 12.67
N MET A 72 3.74 -1.80 12.02
CA MET A 72 3.20 -0.62 11.34
C MET A 72 3.56 -0.68 9.86
N VAL A 73 2.68 -0.15 9.02
CA VAL A 73 2.92 -0.05 7.58
C VAL A 73 3.90 1.07 7.31
N GLU A 74 4.90 0.79 6.47
CA GLU A 74 5.86 1.80 6.05
C GLU A 74 5.26 2.62 4.90
N SER A 75 5.27 3.95 5.03
CA SER A 75 4.48 4.83 4.17
C SER A 75 4.96 4.86 2.72
N LYS A 76 6.26 4.80 2.49
CA LYS A 76 6.77 4.80 1.12
C LYS A 76 6.41 3.51 0.38
N SER A 77 6.52 2.38 1.07
CA SER A 77 6.15 1.10 0.48
C SER A 77 4.64 1.02 0.24
N LEU A 78 3.83 1.64 1.09
CA LEU A 78 2.40 1.74 0.86
C LEU A 78 2.12 2.51 -0.43
N LYS A 79 2.81 3.62 -0.66
CA LYS A 79 2.65 4.40 -1.88
C LYS A 79 3.01 3.57 -3.11
N LEU A 80 4.12 2.84 -3.05
CA LEU A 80 4.52 1.97 -4.16
C LEU A 80 3.52 0.84 -4.39
N TYR A 81 2.99 0.27 -3.32
CA TYR A 81 1.98 -0.77 -3.40
C TYR A 81 0.72 -0.26 -4.10
N LEU A 82 0.21 0.89 -3.67
CA LEU A 82 -0.99 1.47 -4.28
C LEU A 82 -0.74 1.85 -5.73
N PHE A 83 0.47 2.31 -6.06
CA PHE A 83 0.84 2.60 -7.44
C PHE A 83 0.80 1.35 -8.31
N SER A 84 1.07 0.19 -7.74
CA SER A 84 1.07 -1.07 -8.50
C SER A 84 -0.30 -1.45 -9.06
N PHE A 85 -1.37 -0.80 -8.60
CA PHE A 85 -2.72 -1.01 -9.15
C PHE A 85 -2.97 -0.24 -10.44
N ARG A 86 -2.06 0.60 -10.88
CA ARG A 86 -2.30 1.51 -12.00
C ARG A 86 -2.81 0.79 -13.25
N ASN A 87 -2.28 -0.38 -13.54
CA ASN A 87 -2.69 -1.17 -14.70
C ASN A 87 -3.52 -2.40 -14.31
N HIS A 88 -4.01 -2.44 -13.07
CA HIS A 88 -4.80 -3.54 -12.57
C HIS A 88 -6.27 -3.32 -12.89
N GLY A 89 -6.88 -4.26 -13.59
CA GLY A 89 -8.25 -4.12 -14.08
C GLY A 89 -9.26 -4.74 -13.13
N ASP A 90 -9.68 -3.97 -12.13
CA ASP A 90 -10.73 -4.36 -11.20
C ASP A 90 -11.63 -3.18 -10.89
N PHE A 91 -12.88 -3.45 -10.52
CA PHE A 91 -13.75 -2.40 -9.97
C PHE A 91 -13.23 -1.92 -8.63
N HIS A 92 -13.57 -0.67 -8.27
CA HIS A 92 -13.11 -0.09 -7.01
C HIS A 92 -13.55 -0.91 -5.79
N GLU A 93 -14.73 -1.51 -5.85
CA GLU A 93 -15.22 -2.36 -4.76
C GLU A 93 -14.30 -3.56 -4.52
N ASP A 94 -13.80 -4.15 -5.58
CA ASP A 94 -12.86 -5.27 -5.49
C ASP A 94 -11.49 -4.80 -5.02
N CYS A 95 -11.01 -3.66 -5.54
CA CYS A 95 -9.74 -3.08 -5.11
C CYS A 95 -9.71 -2.80 -3.61
N VAL A 96 -10.78 -2.26 -3.06
CA VAL A 96 -10.88 -1.99 -1.62
C VAL A 96 -10.70 -3.28 -0.82
N ASN A 97 -11.34 -4.36 -1.24
CA ASN A 97 -11.23 -5.64 -0.54
C ASN A 97 -9.85 -6.25 -0.66
N ILE A 98 -9.22 -6.13 -1.82
CA ILE A 98 -7.85 -6.61 -2.03
C ILE A 98 -6.88 -5.85 -1.12
N ILE A 99 -6.99 -4.53 -1.09
CA ILE A 99 -6.11 -3.70 -0.27
C ILE A 99 -6.28 -4.02 1.21
N MET A 100 -7.53 -4.14 1.67
CA MET A 100 -7.77 -4.48 3.07
C MET A 100 -7.17 -5.82 3.42
N LYS A 101 -7.34 -6.82 2.57
CA LYS A 101 -6.82 -8.17 2.80
C LYS A 101 -5.29 -8.15 2.84
N ASP A 102 -4.65 -7.44 1.93
CA ASP A 102 -3.20 -7.36 1.90
C ASP A 102 -2.64 -6.66 3.15
N LEU A 103 -3.30 -5.62 3.63
CA LEU A 103 -2.85 -4.89 4.81
C LEU A 103 -3.03 -5.68 6.10
N ILE A 104 -4.04 -6.53 6.18
CA ILE A 104 -4.26 -7.38 7.36
C ILE A 104 -3.19 -8.48 7.45
N ASN A 105 -2.74 -8.96 6.33
CA ASN A 105 -1.69 -9.96 6.29
C ASN A 105 -0.33 -9.30 6.34
#